data_a0234e8780dbf8049486c513bb8f40eb
#
_entry.id   a0234e8780dbf8049486c513bb8f40eb
#
_cell.length_a   1.000
_cell.length_b   1.000
_cell.length_c   1.000
_cell.angle_alpha   90.00
_cell.angle_beta   90.00
_cell.angle_gamma   90.00
#
_symmetry.space_group_name_H-M   'P 1'
#
loop_
_entity.id
_entity.type
_entity.pdbx_description
1 polymer ?
#
loop_
_entity_poly.entity_id
_entity_poly.type
_entity_poly.pdbx_seq_one_letter_code
_entity_poly.pdbx_strand_id
1 'polypeptide(L)'
;MLASDALTIWTIGHSTRFIEEFIELLTINGVEALVDIRRLMGSRKFPQFDQDASDSHNTVWRNASFRAYADHMETDEFRQGIEKLLKLARKRRTAIMCAEAVWWRCHRALVSDYLKAKGIRVIHILGPTSTKEHPYTSAANVRGDTVSYTER
;
A
#
# COMPACT_ATOMS: atom_id res chain seq x y z
N MET A 1 5.33 15.01 21.32
CA MET A 1 5.19 14.47 20.91
C MET A 1 5.25 13.60 20.60
N LEU A 2 5.53 13.58 20.05
CA LEU A 2 5.39 12.54 20.47
C LEU A 2 5.05 11.40 19.60
N ALA A 3 5.34 10.13 19.95
CA ALA A 3 4.99 8.95 19.16
C ALA A 3 3.53 8.98 18.76
N SER A 4 2.74 9.67 19.55
CA SER A 4 1.34 9.87 19.25
C SER A 4 1.12 10.64 17.96
N ASP A 5 2.17 11.29 17.46
CA ASP A 5 2.07 12.04 16.22
C ASP A 5 2.33 11.17 15.00
N ALA A 6 2.64 9.89 15.20
CA ALA A 6 2.85 9.00 14.09
C ALA A 6 1.58 8.88 13.26
N LEU A 7 1.73 9.10 11.97
CA LEU A 7 0.60 9.05 11.05
C LEU A 7 0.13 7.62 10.89
N THR A 8 -1.16 7.43 10.78
CA THR A 8 -1.76 6.12 10.54
C THR A 8 -2.51 6.13 9.22
N ILE A 9 -2.33 5.06 8.44
CA ILE A 9 -3.07 4.85 7.21
C ILE A 9 -3.69 3.47 7.28
N TRP A 10 -4.99 3.39 6.96
CA TRP A 10 -5.70 2.12 6.91
C TRP A 10 -5.65 1.55 5.52
N THR A 11 -5.82 0.25 5.38
CA THR A 11 -5.95 -0.40 4.08
C THR A 11 -7.18 -1.29 4.07
N ILE A 12 -7.79 -1.43 2.91
CA ILE A 12 -8.99 -2.26 2.75
C ILE A 12 -9.05 -2.82 1.34
N GLY A 13 -9.60 -4.03 1.19
CA GLY A 13 -9.86 -4.60 -0.12
C GLY A 13 -11.36 -4.68 -0.35
N HIS A 14 -11.83 -4.20 -1.52
CA HIS A 14 -13.27 -4.26 -1.75
C HIS A 14 -13.71 -5.66 -2.18
N SER A 15 -12.88 -6.40 -2.91
CA SER A 15 -13.17 -7.78 -3.29
C SER A 15 -14.59 -7.93 -3.85
N THR A 16 -15.34 -8.92 -3.37
CA THR A 16 -16.72 -9.15 -3.77
C THR A 16 -17.73 -8.60 -2.77
N ARG A 17 -17.27 -7.71 -1.88
CA ARG A 17 -18.17 -7.13 -0.87
C ARG A 17 -19.26 -6.30 -1.51
N PHE A 18 -20.46 -6.36 -0.92
CA PHE A 18 -21.49 -5.41 -1.29
C PHE A 18 -21.07 -4.00 -0.87
N ILE A 19 -21.55 -3.00 -1.61
CA ILE A 19 -21.16 -1.62 -1.33
C ILE A 19 -21.54 -1.19 0.08
N GLU A 20 -22.68 -1.65 0.58
CA GLU A 20 -23.11 -1.32 1.93
C GLU A 20 -22.14 -1.87 2.97
N GLU A 21 -21.68 -3.10 2.78
CA GLU A 21 -20.71 -3.71 3.69
C GLU A 21 -19.40 -2.96 3.65
N PHE A 22 -18.93 -2.60 2.45
CA PHE A 22 -17.70 -1.89 2.27
C PHE A 22 -17.73 -0.55 2.99
N ILE A 23 -18.82 0.21 2.80
CA ILE A 23 -18.99 1.50 3.45
C ILE A 23 -19.04 1.34 4.97
N GLU A 24 -19.71 0.30 5.44
CA GLU A 24 -19.79 0.05 6.88
C GLU A 24 -18.41 -0.19 7.48
N LEU A 25 -17.57 -0.97 6.81
CA LEU A 25 -16.20 -1.22 7.29
C LEU A 25 -15.39 0.06 7.40
N LEU A 26 -15.55 0.95 6.42
CA LEU A 26 -14.89 2.24 6.47
C LEU A 26 -15.42 3.09 7.62
N THR A 27 -16.73 3.11 7.79
CA THR A 27 -17.38 3.92 8.82
C THR A 27 -17.00 3.44 10.22
N ILE A 28 -17.00 2.12 10.45
CA ILE A 28 -16.63 1.55 11.75
C ILE A 28 -15.22 1.99 12.14
N ASN A 29 -14.32 2.08 11.16
CA ASN A 29 -12.93 2.45 11.42
C ASN A 29 -12.71 3.95 11.34
N GLY A 30 -13.76 4.73 11.16
CA GLY A 30 -13.66 6.18 11.15
C GLY A 30 -12.98 6.74 9.92
N VAL A 31 -12.94 5.99 8.83
CA VAL A 31 -12.25 6.42 7.61
C VAL A 31 -13.09 7.50 6.92
N GLU A 32 -12.42 8.59 6.55
CA GLU A 32 -13.06 9.75 5.93
C GLU A 32 -12.67 9.90 4.46
N ALA A 33 -11.54 9.30 4.06
CA ALA A 33 -11.04 9.43 2.69
C ALA A 33 -10.52 8.08 2.23
N LEU A 34 -10.72 7.81 0.95
CA LEU A 34 -10.34 6.53 0.36
C LEU A 34 -9.52 6.79 -0.90
N VAL A 35 -8.37 6.14 -0.99
CA VAL A 35 -7.47 6.27 -2.14
C VAL A 35 -7.27 4.90 -2.77
N ASP A 36 -7.58 4.80 -4.05
CA ASP A 36 -7.33 3.58 -4.81
C ASP A 36 -5.84 3.52 -5.14
N ILE A 37 -5.14 2.49 -4.66
CA ILE A 37 -3.69 2.41 -4.84
C ILE A 37 -3.28 2.30 -6.31
N ARG A 38 -4.22 1.94 -7.18
CA ARG A 38 -3.90 1.90 -8.61
C ARG A 38 -3.54 3.28 -9.13
N ARG A 39 -4.01 4.34 -8.49
CA ARG A 39 -3.65 5.70 -8.86
C ARG A 39 -2.21 6.03 -8.50
N LEU A 40 -1.64 5.30 -7.54
CA LEU A 40 -0.25 5.48 -7.17
C LEU A 40 0.69 4.92 -8.24
N MET A 41 0.17 4.11 -9.14
CA MET A 41 0.95 3.62 -10.27
C MET A 41 1.14 4.67 -11.35
N GLY A 42 0.54 5.85 -11.18
CA GLY A 42 0.67 6.93 -12.13
C GLY A 42 -0.26 6.74 -13.33
N SER A 43 0.31 6.73 -14.51
CA SER A 43 -0.47 6.78 -15.71
C SER A 43 -0.80 5.39 -16.25
N ARG A 44 -1.89 5.33 -16.99
CA ARG A 44 -2.23 4.16 -17.79
C ARG A 44 -1.20 3.82 -18.83
N LYS A 45 -0.19 4.67 -19.00
CA LYS A 45 0.86 4.42 -19.97
C LYS A 45 1.73 3.22 -19.64
N PHE A 46 1.59 2.68 -18.44
CA PHE A 46 2.50 1.65 -17.99
C PHE A 46 1.87 0.27 -17.83
N PRO A 47 0.98 -0.15 -18.74
CA PRO A 47 0.50 -1.53 -18.69
C PRO A 47 1.62 -2.52 -18.95
N GLN A 48 2.70 -2.06 -19.58
CA GLN A 48 3.86 -2.90 -19.87
C GLN A 48 4.75 -3.17 -18.66
N PHE A 49 4.41 -2.65 -17.50
CA PHE A 49 5.19 -2.98 -16.30
C PHE A 49 5.37 -4.48 -16.14
N ASP A 50 4.33 -5.24 -16.42
CA ASP A 50 4.43 -6.68 -16.28
C ASP A 50 5.40 -7.27 -17.28
N GLN A 51 5.53 -6.66 -18.44
CA GLN A 51 6.44 -7.13 -19.48
C GLN A 51 7.88 -6.81 -19.14
N ASP A 52 8.08 -5.68 -18.47
CA ASP A 52 9.43 -5.21 -18.15
C ASP A 52 9.96 -5.82 -16.85
N ALA A 53 9.14 -6.56 -16.13
CA ALA A 53 9.54 -7.12 -14.86
C ALA A 53 10.71 -8.09 -14.98
N SER A 54 10.96 -8.61 -16.17
CA SER A 54 12.08 -9.51 -16.39
C SER A 54 13.42 -8.83 -16.19
N ASP A 55 13.46 -7.50 -16.35
CA ASP A 55 14.70 -6.72 -16.18
C ASP A 55 14.80 -6.12 -14.77
N SER A 56 13.88 -6.46 -13.91
CA SER A 56 13.81 -5.89 -12.58
C SER A 56 14.93 -6.42 -11.68
N HIS A 57 15.50 -5.54 -10.86
CA HIS A 57 16.43 -5.97 -9.82
C HIS A 57 15.68 -6.38 -8.54
N ASN A 58 14.36 -6.24 -8.49
CA ASN A 58 13.56 -6.62 -7.33
C ASN A 58 13.19 -8.09 -7.39
N THR A 59 14.20 -8.93 -7.53
CA THR A 59 14.06 -10.34 -7.88
C THR A 59 13.60 -11.22 -6.73
N VAL A 60 13.57 -10.70 -5.51
CA VAL A 60 13.00 -11.45 -4.38
C VAL A 60 11.54 -11.79 -4.63
N TRP A 61 10.82 -10.90 -5.31
CA TRP A 61 9.45 -11.19 -5.71
C TRP A 61 9.44 -12.07 -6.95
N ARG A 62 8.86 -13.25 -6.84
CA ARG A 62 8.71 -14.14 -7.99
C ARG A 62 7.56 -13.75 -8.88
N ASN A 63 6.55 -13.11 -8.31
CA ASN A 63 5.41 -12.63 -9.07
C ASN A 63 5.82 -11.42 -9.91
N ALA A 64 5.66 -11.54 -11.25
CA ALA A 64 6.09 -10.49 -12.16
C ALA A 64 5.38 -9.15 -11.91
N SER A 65 4.10 -9.22 -11.56
CA SER A 65 3.33 -8.01 -11.27
C SER A 65 3.87 -7.31 -10.03
N PHE A 66 4.25 -8.07 -9.00
CA PHE A 66 4.84 -7.49 -7.78
C PHE A 66 6.20 -6.90 -8.07
N ARG A 67 7.02 -7.55 -8.91
CA ARG A 67 8.31 -6.98 -9.29
C ARG A 67 8.14 -5.67 -10.04
N ALA A 68 7.20 -5.65 -10.97
CA ALA A 68 6.94 -4.42 -11.73
C ALA A 68 6.46 -3.30 -10.82
N TYR A 69 5.63 -3.60 -9.85
CA TYR A 69 5.18 -2.59 -8.90
C TYR A 69 6.34 -2.12 -8.01
N ALA A 70 7.19 -3.03 -7.57
CA ALA A 70 8.36 -2.65 -6.78
C ALA A 70 9.28 -1.72 -7.57
N ASP A 71 9.45 -1.97 -8.87
CA ASP A 71 10.22 -1.07 -9.72
C ASP A 71 9.56 0.31 -9.81
N HIS A 72 8.24 0.35 -9.94
CA HIS A 72 7.50 1.60 -9.98
C HIS A 72 7.69 2.40 -8.69
N MET A 73 7.81 1.73 -7.56
CA MET A 73 8.00 2.40 -6.27
C MET A 73 9.31 3.15 -6.19
N GLU A 74 10.23 2.93 -7.12
CA GLU A 74 11.49 3.65 -7.17
C GLU A 74 11.42 4.91 -8.02
N THR A 75 10.27 5.20 -8.60
CA THR A 75 10.11 6.34 -9.51
C THR A 75 9.69 7.60 -8.75
N ASP A 76 9.96 8.76 -9.37
CA ASP A 76 9.49 10.04 -8.82
C ASP A 76 7.97 10.12 -8.84
N GLU A 77 7.35 9.52 -9.85
CA GLU A 77 5.90 9.50 -9.98
C GLU A 77 5.25 8.84 -8.75
N PHE A 78 5.82 7.73 -8.32
CA PHE A 78 5.33 7.06 -7.12
C PHE A 78 5.52 7.94 -5.89
N ARG A 79 6.70 8.55 -5.76
CA ARG A 79 6.98 9.42 -4.61
C ARG A 79 6.02 10.59 -4.55
N GLN A 80 5.68 11.18 -5.69
CA GLN A 80 4.70 12.26 -5.75
C GLN A 80 3.31 11.77 -5.32
N GLY A 81 2.94 10.56 -5.75
CA GLY A 81 1.67 9.97 -5.32
C GLY A 81 1.63 9.76 -3.81
N ILE A 82 2.71 9.27 -3.25
CA ILE A 82 2.80 9.08 -1.79
C ILE A 82 2.70 10.43 -1.08
N GLU A 83 3.35 11.48 -1.57
CA GLU A 83 3.26 12.79 -0.94
C GLU A 83 1.81 13.28 -0.90
N LYS A 84 1.07 13.10 -1.98
CA LYS A 84 -0.34 13.48 -2.00
C LYS A 84 -1.15 12.67 -0.99
N LEU A 85 -0.86 11.37 -0.92
CA LEU A 85 -1.52 10.51 0.05
C LEU A 85 -1.25 10.97 1.48
N LEU A 86 -0.01 11.30 1.78
CA LEU A 86 0.35 11.72 3.13
C LEU A 86 -0.26 13.07 3.48
N LYS A 87 -0.35 14.00 2.54
CA LYS A 87 -1.03 15.26 2.77
C LYS A 87 -2.50 15.05 3.13
N LEU A 88 -3.15 14.16 2.40
CA LEU A 88 -4.54 13.84 2.67
C LEU A 88 -4.67 13.16 4.04
N ALA A 89 -3.79 12.24 4.33
CA ALA A 89 -3.84 11.47 5.57
C ALA A 89 -3.60 12.34 6.81
N ARG A 90 -2.88 13.43 6.66
CA ARG A 90 -2.69 14.38 7.78
C ARG A 90 -3.94 15.16 8.10
N LYS A 91 -4.84 15.29 7.13
CA LYS A 91 -6.07 16.07 7.29
C LYS A 91 -7.27 15.19 7.60
N ARG A 92 -7.27 13.96 7.15
CA ARG A 92 -8.41 13.06 7.28
C ARG A 92 -7.93 11.65 7.55
N ARG A 93 -8.77 10.87 8.23
CA ARG A 93 -8.48 9.45 8.41
C ARG A 93 -8.63 8.77 7.06
N THR A 94 -7.53 8.30 6.52
CA THR A 94 -7.45 7.86 5.13
C THR A 94 -7.16 6.37 5.06
N ALA A 95 -7.83 5.69 4.13
CA ALA A 95 -7.53 4.30 3.79
C ALA A 95 -7.10 4.21 2.33
N ILE A 96 -6.19 3.30 2.06
CA ILE A 96 -5.89 2.90 0.68
C ILE A 96 -6.64 1.62 0.38
N MET A 97 -7.06 1.45 -0.88
CA MET A 97 -7.82 0.27 -1.25
C MET A 97 -7.31 -0.38 -2.51
N CYS A 98 -7.60 -1.65 -2.63
CA CYS A 98 -7.41 -2.40 -3.87
C CYS A 98 -8.56 -3.38 -4.01
N ALA A 99 -8.54 -4.17 -5.09
CA ALA A 99 -9.61 -5.12 -5.36
C ALA A 99 -9.55 -6.38 -4.50
N GLU A 100 -8.35 -6.78 -4.07
CA GLU A 100 -8.16 -8.03 -3.35
C GLU A 100 -8.58 -7.93 -1.89
N ALA A 101 -9.24 -8.97 -1.38
CA ALA A 101 -9.66 -8.99 0.03
C ALA A 101 -8.47 -9.10 0.96
N VAL A 102 -7.48 -9.90 0.60
CA VAL A 102 -6.33 -10.15 1.47
C VAL A 102 -5.16 -9.29 1.02
N TRP A 103 -4.57 -8.58 1.99
CA TRP A 103 -3.54 -7.58 1.69
C TRP A 103 -2.28 -8.21 1.08
N TRP A 104 -1.97 -9.45 1.41
CA TRP A 104 -0.72 -10.07 0.94
C TRP A 104 -0.80 -10.56 -0.51
N ARG A 105 -1.96 -10.49 -1.14
CA ARG A 105 -2.13 -10.85 -2.55
C ARG A 105 -2.26 -9.63 -3.44
N CYS A 106 -2.07 -8.46 -2.88
CA CYS A 106 -2.30 -7.20 -3.57
C CYS A 106 -1.09 -6.30 -3.41
N HIS A 107 -0.92 -5.38 -4.33
CA HIS A 107 0.13 -4.38 -4.22
C HIS A 107 0.06 -3.56 -2.94
N ARG A 108 -1.06 -3.63 -2.20
CA ARG A 108 -1.14 -3.05 -0.86
C ARG A 108 0.00 -3.52 0.03
N ALA A 109 0.44 -4.77 -0.14
CA ALA A 109 1.55 -5.29 0.65
C ALA A 109 2.81 -4.45 0.45
N LEU A 110 3.12 -4.11 -0.80
CA LEU A 110 4.31 -3.34 -1.11
C LEU A 110 4.19 -1.88 -0.65
N VAL A 111 3.04 -1.26 -0.90
CA VAL A 111 2.81 0.11 -0.44
C VAL A 111 2.88 0.16 1.08
N SER A 112 2.33 -0.84 1.74
CA SER A 112 2.36 -0.91 3.21
C SER A 112 3.77 -1.05 3.74
N ASP A 113 4.62 -1.86 3.10
CA ASP A 113 6.03 -1.96 3.46
C ASP A 113 6.70 -0.59 3.34
N TYR A 114 6.45 0.11 2.23
CA TYR A 114 7.02 1.42 1.99
C TYR A 114 6.62 2.42 3.08
N LEU A 115 5.34 2.47 3.39
CA LEU A 115 4.83 3.39 4.40
C LEU A 115 5.37 3.05 5.78
N LYS A 116 5.42 1.78 6.11
CA LYS A 116 5.95 1.35 7.41
C LYS A 116 7.42 1.72 7.56
N ALA A 117 8.20 1.57 6.50
CA ALA A 117 9.61 1.95 6.53
C ALA A 117 9.79 3.44 6.78
N LYS A 118 8.81 4.26 6.38
CA LYS A 118 8.83 5.70 6.61
C LYS A 118 8.31 6.09 8.00
N GLY A 119 8.01 5.12 8.84
CA GLY A 119 7.52 5.38 10.19
C GLY A 119 6.03 5.59 10.28
N ILE A 120 5.30 5.24 9.24
CA ILE A 120 3.85 5.39 9.22
C ILE A 120 3.22 4.09 9.68
N ARG A 121 2.24 4.20 10.56
CA ARG A 121 1.52 3.03 11.03
C ARG A 121 0.50 2.61 9.98
N VAL A 122 0.49 1.34 9.61
CA VAL A 122 -0.43 0.82 8.59
C VAL A 122 -1.30 -0.25 9.21
N ILE A 123 -2.62 -0.09 9.07
CA ILE A 123 -3.59 -1.01 9.67
C ILE A 123 -4.50 -1.57 8.58
N HIS A 124 -4.48 -2.88 8.45
CA HIS A 124 -5.34 -3.58 7.48
C HIS A 124 -6.71 -3.83 8.09
N ILE A 125 -7.76 -3.38 7.41
CA ILE A 125 -9.13 -3.66 7.80
C ILE A 125 -9.53 -4.99 7.17
N LEU A 126 -9.81 -5.98 8.00
CA LEU A 126 -10.10 -7.33 7.54
C LEU A 126 -11.59 -7.67 7.67
N GLY A 127 -12.30 -7.04 8.56
CA GLY A 127 -13.72 -7.28 8.77
C GLY A 127 -14.26 -6.30 9.81
N PRO A 128 -15.54 -6.44 10.19
CA PRO A 128 -16.19 -5.47 11.08
C PRO A 128 -15.50 -5.32 12.43
N THR A 129 -14.91 -6.39 12.93
CA THR A 129 -14.24 -6.37 14.23
C THR A 129 -12.80 -6.84 14.13
N SER A 130 -12.24 -6.86 12.92
CA SER A 130 -10.91 -7.44 12.72
C SER A 130 -10.02 -6.49 11.96
N THR A 131 -8.96 -6.06 12.61
CA THR A 131 -7.91 -5.27 11.97
C THR A 131 -6.56 -5.88 12.35
N LYS A 132 -5.55 -5.59 11.55
CA LYS A 132 -4.20 -6.08 11.83
C LYS A 132 -3.19 -5.02 11.43
N GLU A 133 -2.28 -4.71 12.33
CA GLU A 133 -1.17 -3.84 12.01
C GLU A 133 -0.24 -4.56 11.03
N HIS A 134 0.20 -3.85 10.00
CA HIS A 134 1.00 -4.45 8.93
C HIS A 134 2.35 -4.95 9.44
N PRO A 135 2.65 -6.23 9.25
CA PRO A 135 4.01 -6.73 9.41
C PRO A 135 4.73 -6.53 8.08
N TYR A 136 6.04 -6.32 8.10
CA TYR A 136 6.75 -6.31 6.83
C TYR A 136 6.53 -7.63 6.10
N THR A 137 6.46 -7.57 4.76
CA THR A 137 6.42 -8.80 3.97
C THR A 137 7.77 -9.52 4.12
N SER A 138 7.76 -10.82 3.92
CA SER A 138 8.99 -11.61 4.03
C SER A 138 10.00 -11.23 2.95
N ALA A 139 9.55 -10.64 1.86
CA ALA A 139 10.43 -10.21 0.78
C ALA A 139 11.11 -8.87 1.05
N ALA A 140 10.63 -8.11 2.03
CA ALA A 140 11.13 -6.76 2.27
C ALA A 140 12.54 -6.77 2.84
N ASN A 141 13.39 -5.94 2.26
CA ASN A 141 14.72 -5.67 2.77
C ASN A 141 14.71 -4.22 3.24
N VAL A 142 14.66 -4.03 4.56
CA VAL A 142 14.47 -2.70 5.15
C VAL A 142 15.81 -2.16 5.64
N ARG A 143 16.14 -0.95 5.22
CA ARG A 143 17.35 -0.27 5.65
C ARG A 143 16.99 1.17 6.00
N GLY A 144 17.04 1.49 7.31
CA GLY A 144 16.63 2.79 7.77
C GLY A 144 15.17 3.03 7.44
N ASP A 145 14.90 4.06 6.65
CA ASP A 145 13.55 4.41 6.23
C ASP A 145 13.23 4.00 4.80
N THR A 146 14.03 3.10 4.23
CA THR A 146 13.81 2.62 2.86
C THR A 146 13.56 1.12 2.84
N VAL A 147 12.85 0.69 1.82
CA VAL A 147 12.57 -0.73 1.59
C VAL A 147 12.91 -1.08 0.16
N SER A 148 13.49 -2.25 -0.04
CA SER A 148 13.77 -2.77 -1.37
C SER A 148 13.46 -4.26 -1.39
N TYR A 149 13.47 -4.81 -2.60
CA TYR A 149 13.18 -6.23 -2.80
C TYR A 149 14.29 -6.89 -3.60
N THR A 150 15.47 -6.34 -3.49
CA THR A 150 16.65 -6.89 -4.15
C THR A 150 17.22 -8.02 -3.31
N GLU A 151 17.80 -9.00 -3.97
CA GLU A 151 18.50 -10.07 -3.27
C GLU A 151 19.78 -9.51 -2.68
N ARG A 152 20.18 -10.11 -1.57
CA ARG A 152 21.42 -9.71 -0.89
C ARG A 152 22.64 -10.41 -1.46
#